data_61dc1ea9d1c3ab87d8c718d1b9797a55
#
_entry.id   61dc1ea9d1c3ab87d8c718d1b9797a55
#
_cell.length_a   1.000
_cell.length_b   1.000
_cell.length_c   1.000
_cell.angle_alpha   90.00
_cell.angle_beta   90.00
_cell.angle_gamma   90.00
#
_symmetry.space_group_name_H-M   'P 1'
#
loop_
_entity.id
_entity.type
_entity.pdbx_description
1 polymer ?
#
loop_
_entity_poly.entity_id
_entity_poly.type
_entity_poly.pdbx_seq_one_letter_code
_entity_poly.pdbx_strand_id
1 'polypeptide(L)'
;MNNLQYKTLFQTVCDAPIKAPVEAFNLHDWVFTLSDKDYQTTARGHIAAGSSIHTDGTQTSVNVESVGGNLLVQHYVAEVKQPDYVKMVSFSDLWLMKLVHVVVKVTWEMRLIAVSESECKFQNTVLVEHPHFIMKVLSALALGGFFVRKHNEEETPLFAQNLYDRTFTEKPD
;
A
#
# COMPACT_ATOMS: atom_id res chain seq x y z
N MET A 1 15.58 19.64 -17.35
CA MET A 1 15.21 18.38 -16.67
C MET A 1 14.29 17.61 -17.60
N ASN A 2 14.73 16.44 -18.09
CA ASN A 2 13.86 15.60 -18.92
C ASN A 2 12.70 15.12 -18.03
N ASN A 3 11.48 15.58 -18.32
CA ASN A 3 10.27 15.04 -17.70
C ASN A 3 10.13 13.57 -18.15
N LEU A 4 10.64 12.65 -17.37
CA LEU A 4 10.45 11.22 -17.59
C LEU A 4 8.95 10.93 -17.45
N GLN A 5 8.31 10.59 -18.57
CA GLN A 5 6.90 10.20 -18.55
C GLN A 5 6.78 8.76 -18.04
N TYR A 6 6.27 8.59 -16.84
CA TYR A 6 5.98 7.27 -16.28
C TYR A 6 4.77 6.64 -16.99
N LYS A 7 4.86 5.33 -17.23
CA LYS A 7 3.81 4.53 -17.87
C LYS A 7 3.36 3.46 -16.91
N THR A 8 2.05 3.30 -16.79
CA THR A 8 1.46 2.25 -15.97
C THR A 8 1.91 0.88 -16.46
N LEU A 9 2.55 0.13 -15.58
CA LEU A 9 2.81 -1.30 -15.77
C LEU A 9 1.54 -2.09 -15.44
N PHE A 10 0.98 -1.86 -14.25
CA PHE A 10 -0.30 -2.43 -13.80
C PHE A 10 -0.91 -1.59 -12.68
N GLN A 11 -2.20 -1.78 -12.49
CA GLN A 11 -2.97 -1.22 -11.39
C GLN A 11 -3.90 -2.29 -10.85
N THR A 12 -4.09 -2.32 -9.54
CA THR A 12 -5.07 -3.18 -8.88
C THR A 12 -5.87 -2.35 -7.90
N VAL A 13 -7.16 -2.68 -7.77
CA VAL A 13 -8.08 -2.09 -6.82
C VAL A 13 -8.82 -3.22 -6.15
N CYS A 14 -8.80 -3.25 -4.82
CA CYS A 14 -9.53 -4.22 -4.01
C CYS A 14 -10.34 -3.50 -2.94
N ASP A 15 -11.53 -4.03 -2.66
CA ASP A 15 -12.44 -3.51 -1.65
C ASP A 15 -12.67 -4.55 -0.54
N ALA A 16 -12.76 -4.10 0.71
CA ALA A 16 -13.19 -4.91 1.84
C ALA A 16 -14.28 -4.17 2.62
N PRO A 17 -15.40 -4.82 2.97
CA PRO A 17 -16.46 -4.20 3.76
C PRO A 17 -16.05 -4.06 5.23
N ILE A 18 -16.48 -2.97 5.87
CA ILE A 18 -16.33 -2.72 7.30
C ILE A 18 -17.70 -2.36 7.88
N LYS A 19 -18.13 -3.08 8.92
CA LYS A 19 -19.40 -2.84 9.61
C LYS A 19 -19.27 -1.73 10.66
N ALA A 20 -18.97 -0.54 10.20
CA ALA A 20 -18.91 0.68 10.99
C ALA A 20 -18.99 1.90 10.05
N PRO A 21 -19.47 3.07 10.56
CA PRO A 21 -19.50 4.29 9.78
C PRO A 21 -18.09 4.81 9.48
N VAL A 22 -17.91 5.50 8.36
CA VAL A 22 -16.61 6.02 7.92
C VAL A 22 -15.99 6.98 8.95
N GLU A 23 -16.82 7.75 9.63
CA GLU A 23 -16.42 8.77 10.61
C GLU A 23 -15.80 8.15 11.89
N ALA A 24 -15.97 6.84 12.09
CA ALA A 24 -15.36 6.14 13.23
C ALA A 24 -13.85 5.97 13.08
N PHE A 25 -13.31 6.16 11.87
CA PHE A 25 -11.93 5.83 11.55
C PHE A 25 -11.07 7.05 11.27
N ASN A 26 -9.77 6.92 11.53
CA ASN A 26 -8.74 7.82 11.04
C ASN A 26 -7.67 6.99 10.30
N LEU A 27 -7.82 6.90 8.98
CA LEU A 27 -6.95 6.11 8.11
C LEU A 27 -5.50 6.61 8.10
N HIS A 28 -5.32 7.93 8.20
CA HIS A 28 -4.00 8.53 8.29
C HIS A 28 -3.27 8.09 9.57
N ASP A 29 -3.91 8.21 10.73
CA ASP A 29 -3.29 7.82 11.99
C ASP A 29 -3.03 6.31 12.02
N TRP A 30 -3.95 5.51 11.52
CA TRP A 30 -3.79 4.07 11.43
C TRP A 30 -2.54 3.67 10.63
N VAL A 31 -2.39 4.16 9.39
CA VAL A 31 -1.29 3.72 8.52
C VAL A 31 0.09 4.15 9.04
N PHE A 32 0.19 5.34 9.67
CA PHE A 32 1.45 5.84 10.20
C PHE A 32 1.78 5.36 11.62
N THR A 33 0.85 4.69 12.28
CA THR A 33 1.06 4.00 13.57
C THR A 33 1.01 2.49 13.45
N LEU A 34 0.85 1.95 12.22
CA LEU A 34 0.89 0.51 11.96
C LEU A 34 2.25 -0.05 12.39
N SER A 35 2.25 -0.98 13.35
CA SER A 35 3.49 -1.57 13.82
C SER A 35 4.06 -2.56 12.81
N ASP A 36 5.37 -2.80 12.89
CA ASP A 36 6.03 -3.85 12.10
C ASP A 36 5.34 -5.21 12.26
N LYS A 37 4.99 -5.56 13.49
CA LYS A 37 4.27 -6.81 13.79
C LYS A 37 2.89 -6.86 13.14
N ASP A 38 2.11 -5.77 13.20
CA ASP A 38 0.78 -5.73 12.59
C ASP A 38 0.90 -5.85 11.06
N TYR A 39 1.83 -5.11 10.45
CA TYR A 39 2.08 -5.21 9.02
C TYR A 39 2.39 -6.63 8.58
N GLN A 40 3.27 -7.33 9.30
CA GLN A 40 3.62 -8.73 8.98
C GLN A 40 2.41 -9.69 9.05
N THR A 41 1.37 -9.35 9.81
CA THR A 41 0.16 -10.19 9.91
C THR A 41 -0.85 -9.95 8.81
N THR A 42 -0.73 -8.88 8.03
CA THR A 42 -1.72 -8.46 7.01
C THR A 42 -1.50 -9.06 5.63
N ALA A 43 -0.37 -9.71 5.37
CA ALA A 43 -0.19 -10.60 4.21
C ALA A 43 1.05 -11.47 4.40
N ARG A 44 1.05 -12.66 3.77
CA ARG A 44 2.21 -13.58 3.84
C ARG A 44 3.48 -13.04 3.22
N GLY A 45 3.34 -12.09 2.29
CA GLY A 45 4.46 -11.43 1.63
C GLY A 45 5.12 -10.33 2.46
N HIS A 46 4.46 -9.82 3.50
CA HIS A 46 4.96 -8.73 4.33
C HIS A 46 6.12 -9.17 5.21
N ILE A 47 7.23 -8.42 5.17
CA ILE A 47 8.48 -8.75 5.85
C ILE A 47 8.76 -7.76 6.98
N ALA A 48 8.65 -6.45 6.69
CA ALA A 48 8.91 -5.39 7.66
C ALA A 48 8.21 -4.09 7.28
N ALA A 49 7.85 -3.29 8.27
CA ALA A 49 7.40 -1.92 8.09
C ALA A 49 7.89 -1.00 9.20
N GLY A 50 8.03 0.27 8.85
CA GLY A 50 8.34 1.32 9.83
C GLY A 50 7.97 2.68 9.28
N SER A 51 7.60 3.61 10.17
CA SER A 51 7.26 4.98 9.80
C SER A 51 8.14 5.97 10.55
N SER A 52 8.31 7.16 9.98
CA SER A 52 9.02 8.26 10.61
C SER A 52 8.45 9.60 10.17
N ILE A 53 8.72 10.62 10.98
CA ILE A 53 8.40 12.01 10.67
C ILE A 53 9.72 12.77 10.61
N HIS A 54 10.03 13.38 9.48
CA HIS A 54 11.20 14.22 9.30
C HIS A 54 11.06 15.55 10.03
N THR A 55 12.15 16.27 10.21
CA THR A 55 12.18 17.57 10.89
C THR A 55 11.34 18.65 10.21
N ASP A 56 11.08 18.51 8.92
CA ASP A 56 10.20 19.38 8.13
C ASP A 56 8.72 18.98 8.17
N GLY A 57 8.37 17.94 8.97
CA GLY A 57 7.02 17.41 9.09
C GLY A 57 6.62 16.39 8.00
N THR A 58 7.52 16.05 7.08
CA THR A 58 7.27 15.03 6.07
C THR A 58 7.13 13.66 6.73
N GLN A 59 5.99 13.01 6.52
CA GLN A 59 5.74 11.64 6.98
C GLN A 59 6.17 10.63 5.92
N THR A 60 6.93 9.65 6.35
CA THR A 60 7.45 8.57 5.49
C THR A 60 7.16 7.21 6.10
N SER A 61 7.00 6.21 5.24
CA SER A 61 6.92 4.82 5.64
C SER A 61 7.86 4.00 4.77
N VAL A 62 8.52 3.03 5.37
CA VAL A 62 9.31 2.02 4.65
C VAL A 62 8.62 0.68 4.83
N ASN A 63 8.25 0.05 3.71
CA ASN A 63 7.65 -1.27 3.68
C ASN A 63 8.57 -2.21 2.90
N VAL A 64 8.74 -3.41 3.43
CA VAL A 64 9.51 -4.49 2.77
C VAL A 64 8.60 -5.68 2.58
N GLU A 65 8.50 -6.15 1.35
CA GLU A 65 7.60 -7.26 1.00
C GLU A 65 8.17 -8.15 -0.10
N SER A 66 7.67 -9.36 -0.18
CA SER A 66 7.97 -10.32 -1.23
C SER A 66 6.70 -10.68 -2.00
N VAL A 67 6.63 -10.26 -3.26
CA VAL A 67 5.47 -10.48 -4.12
C VAL A 67 5.89 -11.28 -5.35
N GLY A 68 5.31 -12.47 -5.54
CA GLY A 68 5.63 -13.34 -6.67
C GLY A 68 7.10 -13.74 -6.76
N GLY A 69 7.80 -13.86 -5.62
CA GLY A 69 9.23 -14.18 -5.55
C GLY A 69 10.17 -12.98 -5.75
N ASN A 70 9.63 -11.80 -5.99
CA ASN A 70 10.38 -10.54 -6.07
C ASN A 70 10.41 -9.88 -4.70
N LEU A 71 11.53 -9.21 -4.37
CA LEU A 71 11.65 -8.40 -3.16
C LEU A 71 11.42 -6.93 -3.51
N LEU A 72 10.53 -6.28 -2.77
CA LEU A 72 10.30 -4.84 -2.84
C LEU A 72 10.74 -4.18 -1.54
N VAL A 73 11.47 -3.06 -1.68
CA VAL A 73 11.72 -2.11 -0.58
C VAL A 73 11.11 -0.78 -1.01
N GLN A 74 10.08 -0.37 -0.31
CA GLN A 74 9.24 0.77 -0.67
C GLN A 74 9.50 1.91 0.30
N HIS A 75 9.84 3.09 -0.25
CA HIS A 75 10.15 4.31 0.49
C HIS A 75 9.02 5.32 0.27
N TYR A 76 7.92 5.16 0.98
CA TYR A 76 6.73 5.97 0.80
C TYR A 76 6.86 7.35 1.42
N VAL A 77 6.39 8.35 0.66
CA VAL A 77 6.14 9.71 1.12
C VAL A 77 4.64 9.97 1.01
N ALA A 78 4.03 10.51 2.06
CA ALA A 78 2.62 10.83 2.07
C ALA A 78 2.33 12.10 1.27
N GLU A 79 1.51 11.99 0.21
CA GLU A 79 1.01 13.12 -0.59
C GLU A 79 -0.36 13.62 -0.10
N VAL A 80 -1.24 12.70 0.35
CA VAL A 80 -2.55 13.03 0.93
C VAL A 80 -2.69 12.37 2.29
N LYS A 81 -3.17 13.13 3.27
CA LYS A 81 -3.25 12.73 4.68
C LYS A 81 -4.60 13.17 5.25
N GLN A 82 -5.67 12.44 4.88
CA GLN A 82 -7.03 12.69 5.36
C GLN A 82 -7.54 11.50 6.18
N PRO A 83 -8.50 11.70 7.08
CA PRO A 83 -9.06 10.60 7.86
C PRO A 83 -9.65 9.45 7.03
N ASP A 84 -10.19 9.77 5.84
CA ASP A 84 -10.84 8.83 4.94
C ASP A 84 -10.06 8.57 3.64
N TYR A 85 -8.94 9.28 3.42
CA TYR A 85 -8.12 9.12 2.23
C TYR A 85 -6.63 9.36 2.50
N VAL A 86 -5.83 8.36 2.25
CA VAL A 86 -4.37 8.42 2.28
C VAL A 86 -3.82 8.05 0.91
N LYS A 87 -2.88 8.87 0.41
CA LYS A 87 -2.11 8.58 -0.79
C LYS A 87 -0.63 8.70 -0.49
N MET A 88 0.10 7.64 -0.79
CA MET A 88 1.54 7.57 -0.61
C MET A 88 2.23 7.21 -1.92
N VAL A 89 3.39 7.80 -2.18
CA VAL A 89 4.20 7.55 -3.38
C VAL A 89 5.59 7.10 -2.97
N SER A 90 6.08 6.07 -3.63
CA SER A 90 7.41 5.52 -3.43
C SER A 90 8.15 5.35 -4.76
N PHE A 91 9.43 5.67 -4.77
CA PHE A 91 10.38 5.14 -5.75
C PHE A 91 11.01 3.90 -5.10
N SER A 92 10.46 2.74 -5.44
CA SER A 92 10.71 1.48 -4.77
C SER A 92 11.83 0.70 -5.43
N ASP A 93 12.69 0.12 -4.62
CA ASP A 93 13.71 -0.83 -5.07
C ASP A 93 13.06 -2.21 -5.27
N LEU A 94 12.96 -2.63 -6.53
CA LEU A 94 12.43 -3.92 -6.93
C LEU A 94 13.57 -4.85 -7.36
N TRP A 95 13.71 -5.96 -6.65
CA TRP A 95 14.67 -7.02 -6.95
C TRP A 95 13.93 -8.20 -7.60
N LEU A 96 13.94 -8.22 -8.95
CA LEU A 96 13.33 -9.30 -9.73
C LEU A 96 14.07 -10.61 -9.48
N MET A 97 13.33 -11.64 -9.05
CA MET A 97 13.89 -12.95 -8.67
C MET A 97 15.06 -12.84 -7.69
N LYS A 98 15.18 -11.72 -6.94
CA LYS A 98 16.30 -11.36 -6.06
C LYS A 98 17.67 -11.22 -6.77
N LEU A 99 17.67 -11.06 -8.09
CA LEU A 99 18.89 -11.01 -8.93
C LEU A 99 19.04 -9.68 -9.68
N VAL A 100 17.95 -9.13 -10.21
CA VAL A 100 17.99 -7.92 -11.04
C VAL A 100 17.32 -6.77 -10.31
N HIS A 101 18.07 -5.71 -10.07
CA HIS A 101 17.58 -4.49 -9.42
C HIS A 101 16.98 -3.53 -10.44
N VAL A 102 15.76 -3.05 -10.17
CA VAL A 102 15.06 -2.00 -10.93
C VAL A 102 14.38 -1.06 -9.96
N VAL A 103 14.29 0.22 -10.30
CA VAL A 103 13.49 1.17 -9.55
C VAL A 103 12.15 1.35 -10.24
N VAL A 104 11.07 1.16 -9.51
CA VAL A 104 9.68 1.39 -9.96
C VAL A 104 9.02 2.48 -9.13
N LYS A 105 8.13 3.24 -9.73
CA LYS A 105 7.28 4.14 -8.97
C LYS A 105 6.03 3.37 -8.55
N VAL A 106 5.76 3.35 -7.24
CA VAL A 106 4.57 2.76 -6.66
C VAL A 106 3.73 3.87 -6.03
N THR A 107 2.46 3.93 -6.39
CA THR A 107 1.47 4.75 -5.71
C THR A 107 0.53 3.82 -4.96
N TRP A 108 0.42 4.02 -3.65
CA TRP A 108 -0.49 3.31 -2.77
C TRP A 108 -1.56 4.27 -2.28
N GLU A 109 -2.81 3.98 -2.63
CA GLU A 109 -3.97 4.78 -2.21
C GLU A 109 -4.92 3.92 -1.39
N MET A 110 -5.32 4.45 -0.25
CA MET A 110 -6.31 3.85 0.64
C MET A 110 -7.47 4.82 0.85
N ARG A 111 -8.68 4.32 0.74
CA ARG A 111 -9.91 5.12 0.94
C ARG A 111 -10.91 4.38 1.81
N LEU A 112 -11.58 5.13 2.65
CA LEU A 112 -12.81 4.69 3.30
C LEU A 112 -13.99 5.34 2.57
N ILE A 113 -14.91 4.53 2.09
CA ILE A 113 -16.04 4.98 1.28
C ILE A 113 -17.32 4.57 2.01
N ALA A 114 -18.15 5.52 2.40
CA ALA A 114 -19.43 5.26 3.03
C ALA A 114 -20.34 4.42 2.13
N VAL A 115 -20.94 3.38 2.68
CA VAL A 115 -21.94 2.53 2.02
C VAL A 115 -23.32 2.79 2.62
N SER A 116 -23.39 2.97 3.93
CA SER A 116 -24.59 3.35 4.67
C SER A 116 -24.18 4.12 5.94
N GLU A 117 -25.14 4.50 6.77
CA GLU A 117 -24.89 5.13 8.08
C GLU A 117 -24.12 4.22 9.07
N SER A 118 -24.10 2.91 8.83
CA SER A 118 -23.47 1.92 9.72
C SER A 118 -22.43 1.06 9.02
N GLU A 119 -22.13 1.32 7.75
CA GLU A 119 -21.18 0.52 6.97
C GLU A 119 -20.35 1.38 6.04
N CYS A 120 -19.07 1.09 5.94
CA CYS A 120 -18.18 1.61 4.92
C CYS A 120 -17.41 0.47 4.22
N LYS A 121 -16.66 0.80 3.20
CA LYS A 121 -15.69 -0.10 2.59
C LYS A 121 -14.30 0.51 2.61
N PHE A 122 -13.33 -0.31 2.91
CA PHE A 122 -11.91 -0.01 2.72
C PHE A 122 -11.54 -0.37 1.28
N GLN A 123 -11.11 0.63 0.51
CA GLN A 123 -10.59 0.43 -0.84
C GLN A 123 -9.08 0.61 -0.85
N ASN A 124 -8.39 -0.39 -1.37
CA ASN A 124 -6.93 -0.44 -1.49
C ASN A 124 -6.54 -0.45 -2.97
N THR A 125 -5.81 0.57 -3.39
CA THR A 125 -5.34 0.73 -4.78
C THR A 125 -3.82 0.75 -4.81
N VAL A 126 -3.24 -0.12 -5.62
CA VAL A 126 -1.80 -0.15 -5.90
C VAL A 126 -1.59 0.09 -7.39
N LEU A 127 -0.86 1.15 -7.72
CA LEU A 127 -0.45 1.51 -9.08
C LEU A 127 1.08 1.41 -9.19
N VAL A 128 1.56 0.64 -10.16
CA VAL A 128 2.99 0.51 -10.43
C VAL A 128 3.31 1.07 -11.82
N GLU A 129 4.30 1.95 -11.86
CA GLU A 129 4.71 2.69 -13.05
C GLU A 129 6.23 2.60 -13.29
N HIS A 130 6.63 2.68 -14.56
CA HIS A 130 8.05 2.76 -14.95
C HIS A 130 8.21 3.60 -16.21
N PRO A 131 9.32 4.36 -16.40
CA PRO A 131 9.48 5.22 -17.56
C PRO A 131 9.72 4.46 -18.89
N HIS A 132 10.25 3.24 -18.83
CA HIS A 132 10.59 2.48 -20.03
C HIS A 132 9.51 1.47 -20.41
N PHE A 133 9.06 1.53 -21.68
CA PHE A 133 8.02 0.62 -22.21
C PHE A 133 8.43 -0.87 -22.15
N ILE A 134 9.71 -1.17 -22.30
CA ILE A 134 10.21 -2.55 -22.23
C ILE A 134 9.84 -3.22 -20.91
N MET A 135 9.79 -2.46 -19.80
CA MET A 135 9.40 -2.98 -18.49
C MET A 135 7.93 -3.39 -18.45
N LYS A 136 7.06 -2.76 -19.25
CA LYS A 136 5.66 -3.18 -19.38
C LYS A 136 5.55 -4.57 -20.00
N VAL A 137 6.36 -4.84 -21.03
CA VAL A 137 6.40 -6.14 -21.71
C VAL A 137 6.96 -7.20 -20.76
N LEU A 138 8.09 -6.92 -20.09
CA LEU A 138 8.71 -7.85 -19.14
C LEU A 138 7.80 -8.18 -17.95
N SER A 139 7.12 -7.17 -17.38
CA SER A 139 6.19 -7.37 -16.28
C SER A 139 4.96 -8.18 -16.68
N ALA A 140 4.47 -7.99 -17.92
CA ALA A 140 3.37 -8.79 -18.46
C ALA A 140 3.79 -10.26 -18.67
N LEU A 141 4.97 -10.51 -19.22
CA LEU A 141 5.51 -11.87 -19.40
C LEU A 141 5.79 -12.57 -18.07
N ALA A 142 6.24 -11.83 -17.05
CA ALA A 142 6.49 -12.35 -15.70
C ALA A 142 5.23 -12.43 -14.83
N LEU A 143 4.02 -12.22 -15.37
CA LEU A 143 2.76 -12.19 -14.63
C LEU A 143 2.75 -11.23 -13.43
N GLY A 144 3.55 -10.16 -13.48
CA GLY A 144 3.70 -9.22 -12.37
C GLY A 144 2.37 -8.66 -11.88
N GLY A 145 1.47 -8.25 -12.79
CA GLY A 145 0.14 -7.78 -12.43
C GLY A 145 -0.74 -8.84 -11.76
N PHE A 146 -0.57 -10.12 -12.11
CA PHE A 146 -1.28 -11.21 -11.44
C PHE A 146 -0.85 -11.35 -9.98
N PHE A 147 0.46 -11.37 -9.71
CA PHE A 147 0.98 -11.52 -8.35
C PHE A 147 0.65 -10.32 -7.47
N VAL A 148 0.75 -9.09 -7.99
CA VAL A 148 0.38 -7.89 -7.23
C VAL A 148 -1.12 -7.87 -6.95
N ARG A 149 -1.97 -8.27 -7.91
CA ARG A 149 -3.41 -8.40 -7.66
C ARG A 149 -3.71 -9.42 -6.57
N LYS A 150 -3.09 -10.60 -6.62
CA LYS A 150 -3.25 -11.64 -5.60
C LYS A 150 -2.80 -11.18 -4.22
N HIS A 151 -1.71 -10.44 -4.16
CA HIS A 151 -1.24 -9.85 -2.92
C HIS A 151 -2.23 -8.82 -2.38
N ASN A 152 -2.71 -7.90 -3.23
CA ASN A 152 -3.70 -6.89 -2.85
C ASN A 152 -5.05 -7.53 -2.42
N GLU A 153 -5.49 -8.61 -3.08
CA GLU A 153 -6.67 -9.40 -2.67
C GLU A 153 -6.49 -10.06 -1.29
N GLU A 154 -5.25 -10.44 -0.92
CA GLU A 154 -4.93 -11.03 0.39
C GLU A 154 -4.87 -9.96 1.48
N GLU A 155 -4.13 -8.87 1.25
CA GLU A 155 -3.88 -7.85 2.28
C GLU A 155 -5.10 -6.97 2.58
N THR A 156 -5.91 -6.63 1.56
CA THR A 156 -7.00 -5.66 1.70
C THR A 156 -8.00 -6.02 2.81
N PRO A 157 -8.55 -7.25 2.91
CA PRO A 157 -9.44 -7.60 4.01
C PRO A 157 -8.73 -7.65 5.36
N LEU A 158 -7.44 -7.98 5.39
CA LEU A 158 -6.66 -8.02 6.64
C LEU A 158 -6.30 -6.62 7.14
N PHE A 159 -6.02 -5.67 6.24
CA PHE A 159 -5.91 -4.26 6.60
C PHE A 159 -7.23 -3.69 7.13
N ALA A 160 -8.35 -3.98 6.46
CA ALA A 160 -9.67 -3.54 6.91
C ALA A 160 -9.99 -4.09 8.31
N GLN A 161 -9.68 -5.36 8.58
CA GLN A 161 -9.86 -5.98 9.89
C GLN A 161 -8.94 -5.35 10.95
N ASN A 162 -7.65 -5.16 10.65
CA ASN A 162 -6.71 -4.53 11.58
C ASN A 162 -7.12 -3.08 11.91
N LEU A 163 -7.55 -2.30 10.91
CA LEU A 163 -8.10 -0.96 11.12
C LEU A 163 -9.31 -0.99 12.06
N TYR A 164 -10.23 -1.92 11.85
CA TYR A 164 -11.41 -2.10 12.72
C TYR A 164 -11.01 -2.46 14.14
N ASP A 165 -10.15 -3.48 14.32
CA ASP A 165 -9.74 -3.98 15.62
C ASP A 165 -9.01 -2.90 16.42
N ARG A 166 -8.11 -2.16 15.82
CA ARG A 166 -7.40 -1.04 16.47
C ARG A 166 -8.31 0.12 16.84
N THR A 167 -9.39 0.33 16.10
CA THR A 167 -10.36 1.39 16.40
C THR A 167 -11.29 1.02 17.57
N PHE A 168 -11.71 -0.25 17.66
CA PHE A 168 -12.77 -0.65 18.58
C PHE A 168 -12.33 -1.61 19.69
N THR A 169 -11.21 -2.33 19.56
CA THR A 169 -10.78 -3.36 20.50
C THR A 169 -9.50 -3.01 21.25
N GLU A 170 -8.59 -2.27 20.66
CA GLU A 170 -7.39 -1.81 21.34
C GLU A 170 -7.72 -0.55 22.15
N LYS A 171 -7.73 -0.66 23.48
CA LYS A 171 -7.74 0.53 24.33
C LYS A 171 -6.38 1.23 24.20
N PRO A 172 -6.36 2.56 24.02
CA PRO A 172 -5.11 3.29 24.16
C PRO A 172 -4.55 3.08 25.57
N ASP A 173 -3.32 2.58 25.65
CA ASP A 173 -2.54 2.52 26.90
C ASP A 173 -2.24 3.94 27.42
#